data_ce88a031179ea9749193394b19578d9d
#
_entry.id   ce88a031179ea9749193394b19578d9d
#
_cell.length_a   1.000
_cell.length_b   1.000
_cell.length_c   1.000
_cell.angle_alpha   90.00
_cell.angle_beta   90.00
_cell.angle_gamma   90.00
#
_symmetry.space_group_name_H-M   'P 1'
#
loop_
_entity.id
_entity.type
_entity.pdbx_description
1 polymer ?
#
loop_
_entity_poly.entity_id
_entity_poly.type
_entity_poly.pdbx_seq_one_letter_code
_entity_poly.pdbx_strand_id
1 'polypeptide(L)'
;MFVDSVEIIIASGKGGPGMVSFRREKFVIKGGPDGGDGGDGGDVYFEVDNNTDTLASFRGTKHHKAKNGAPGGTRNCAGKKGEDKIIVVPPGTQVFVGDELWLDLVEPKERVLALKGGKGGLGNAHFKSATKQQPTYAQKGLEGVEKCVRLELKLIADIGLVGFPNAGKSTLISTISNAKPKIANYEFTTLVPNLGVVSVDEKSGFLMADIPGIIEGASEGKGLGISFLKHIERTKVLAFVLDASRLDLGIKEQYKRLRLELEKFSPALANKPFGVLLNKCDVVENIDEMTKDFCAFLNLEVQKLEAFDLEPYLGFLHPHLTNDFENNPNEKSALFVLPLSAVSALNTHALKFVLLKALQ
;
A
#
# COMPACT_ATOMS: atom_id res chain seq x y z
N MET A 1 -9.33 13.95 7.42
CA MET A 1 -9.98 12.81 8.08
C MET A 1 -9.58 11.57 7.30
N PHE A 2 -8.97 10.60 7.94
CA PHE A 2 -8.51 9.36 7.32
C PHE A 2 -9.72 8.45 7.03
N VAL A 3 -9.75 7.81 5.87
CA VAL A 3 -10.81 6.88 5.45
C VAL A 3 -10.12 5.61 5.00
N ASP A 4 -10.36 4.54 5.71
CA ASP A 4 -9.80 3.21 5.51
C ASP A 4 -10.76 2.25 4.82
N SER A 5 -12.05 2.56 4.81
CA SER A 5 -13.07 1.79 4.12
C SER A 5 -14.10 2.69 3.46
N VAL A 6 -14.49 2.36 2.23
CA VAL A 6 -15.51 3.08 1.47
C VAL A 6 -16.19 2.15 0.46
N GLU A 7 -17.50 2.29 0.34
CA GLU A 7 -18.27 1.62 -0.70
C GLU A 7 -18.46 2.53 -1.91
N ILE A 8 -18.13 2.03 -3.10
CA ILE A 8 -18.32 2.71 -4.37
C ILE A 8 -19.02 1.80 -5.39
N ILE A 9 -19.68 2.41 -6.34
CA ILE A 9 -20.28 1.73 -7.48
C ILE A 9 -19.42 2.02 -8.70
N ILE A 10 -18.90 0.96 -9.30
CA ILE A 10 -18.11 1.03 -10.53
C ILE A 10 -18.91 0.47 -11.69
N ALA A 11 -18.89 1.16 -12.83
CA ALA A 11 -19.61 0.74 -14.02
C ALA A 11 -18.78 0.93 -15.28
N SER A 12 -18.66 -0.11 -16.10
CA SER A 12 -18.07 0.00 -17.43
C SER A 12 -19.05 0.65 -18.42
N GLY A 13 -18.51 1.17 -19.52
CA GLY A 13 -19.29 1.79 -20.56
C GLY A 13 -20.10 0.77 -21.35
N LYS A 14 -21.29 1.15 -21.78
CA LYS A 14 -22.10 0.38 -22.74
C LYS A 14 -21.50 0.54 -24.14
N GLY A 15 -21.54 -0.50 -24.97
CA GLY A 15 -21.21 -0.44 -26.38
C GLY A 15 -22.22 0.43 -27.15
N GLY A 16 -21.70 1.22 -28.11
CA GLY A 16 -22.52 2.00 -29.02
C GLY A 16 -23.35 1.10 -29.95
N PRO A 17 -24.52 1.51 -30.41
CA PRO A 17 -25.29 0.76 -31.39
C PRO A 17 -24.63 0.85 -32.77
N GLY A 18 -24.75 -0.21 -33.56
CA GLY A 18 -24.46 -0.19 -35.00
C GLY A 18 -25.44 0.70 -35.75
N MET A 19 -25.00 1.21 -36.88
CA MET A 19 -25.79 2.11 -37.74
C MET A 19 -26.51 1.33 -38.83
N VAL A 20 -27.72 1.78 -39.16
CA VAL A 20 -28.41 1.40 -40.37
C VAL A 20 -28.29 2.53 -41.36
N SER A 21 -27.54 2.32 -42.44
CA SER A 21 -27.32 3.32 -43.48
C SER A 21 -27.16 2.64 -44.84
N PHE A 22 -27.48 3.38 -45.88
CA PHE A 22 -27.32 2.95 -47.25
C PHE A 22 -26.59 4.00 -48.06
N ARG A 23 -25.66 3.58 -48.89
CA ARG A 23 -24.82 4.41 -49.76
C ARG A 23 -25.70 5.29 -50.64
N ARG A 24 -25.47 6.58 -50.62
CA ARG A 24 -26.16 7.58 -51.46
C ARG A 24 -25.11 8.35 -52.24
N GLU A 25 -25.14 8.12 -53.54
CA GLU A 25 -24.26 8.86 -54.47
C GLU A 25 -25.03 9.31 -55.71
N LYS A 26 -24.50 10.29 -56.42
CA LYS A 26 -25.05 10.79 -57.66
C LYS A 26 -25.09 9.62 -58.66
N PHE A 27 -26.24 9.39 -59.28
CA PHE A 27 -26.52 8.27 -60.21
C PHE A 27 -26.60 6.87 -59.62
N VAL A 28 -26.58 6.68 -58.29
CA VAL A 28 -26.82 5.40 -57.63
C VAL A 28 -28.19 5.39 -57.01
N ILE A 29 -29.17 4.75 -57.68
CA ILE A 29 -30.58 4.73 -57.23
C ILE A 29 -30.77 3.87 -55.98
N LYS A 30 -30.05 2.75 -55.85
CA LYS A 30 -30.10 1.83 -54.70
C LYS A 30 -28.67 1.45 -54.32
N GLY A 31 -28.05 2.20 -53.39
CA GLY A 31 -26.80 1.84 -52.82
C GLY A 31 -26.89 0.67 -51.85
N GLY A 32 -25.79 -0.06 -51.68
CA GLY A 32 -25.71 -1.12 -50.67
C GLY A 32 -25.68 -0.59 -49.23
N PRO A 33 -25.82 -1.47 -48.24
CA PRO A 33 -25.70 -1.09 -46.83
C PRO A 33 -24.30 -0.64 -46.54
N ASP A 34 -24.17 0.49 -45.83
CA ASP A 34 -22.88 1.13 -45.46
C ASP A 34 -22.86 1.65 -44.02
N GLY A 35 -23.77 1.14 -43.19
CA GLY A 35 -23.75 1.49 -41.78
C GLY A 35 -22.58 0.82 -41.04
N GLY A 36 -21.80 1.65 -40.33
CA GLY A 36 -20.66 1.23 -39.53
C GLY A 36 -21.05 0.68 -38.16
N ASP A 37 -20.08 0.07 -37.52
CA ASP A 37 -20.24 -0.54 -36.20
C ASP A 37 -20.22 0.51 -35.10
N GLY A 38 -20.91 0.25 -33.99
CA GLY A 38 -20.79 1.03 -32.77
C GLY A 38 -19.41 0.83 -32.13
N GLY A 39 -18.93 1.84 -31.44
CA GLY A 39 -17.70 1.76 -30.66
C GLY A 39 -17.91 0.93 -29.38
N ASP A 40 -16.86 0.29 -28.88
CA ASP A 40 -16.89 -0.38 -27.58
C ASP A 40 -17.06 0.63 -26.46
N GLY A 41 -17.67 0.23 -25.34
CA GLY A 41 -17.71 1.00 -24.11
C GLY A 41 -16.32 1.07 -23.47
N GLY A 42 -16.08 2.10 -22.67
CA GLY A 42 -14.84 2.23 -21.89
C GLY A 42 -14.74 1.18 -20.80
N ASP A 43 -13.51 0.77 -20.51
CA ASP A 43 -13.19 -0.16 -19.45
C ASP A 43 -13.02 0.58 -18.10
N VAL A 44 -13.03 -0.15 -16.97
CA VAL A 44 -12.72 0.39 -15.65
C VAL A 44 -11.44 -0.27 -15.15
N TYR A 45 -10.51 0.56 -14.71
CA TYR A 45 -9.23 0.13 -14.15
C TYR A 45 -9.04 0.66 -12.75
N PHE A 46 -8.42 -0.13 -11.88
CA PHE A 46 -7.75 0.37 -10.69
C PHE A 46 -6.28 0.64 -11.01
N GLU A 47 -5.74 1.74 -10.48
CA GLU A 47 -4.34 2.11 -10.63
C GLU A 47 -3.78 2.50 -9.26
N VAL A 48 -2.64 1.91 -8.90
CA VAL A 48 -1.98 2.17 -7.61
C VAL A 48 -1.05 3.38 -7.73
N ASP A 49 -1.27 4.39 -6.88
CA ASP A 49 -0.41 5.58 -6.81
C ASP A 49 0.10 5.81 -5.39
N ASN A 50 1.44 5.84 -5.24
CA ASN A 50 2.12 6.07 -3.97
C ASN A 50 1.91 7.49 -3.40
N ASN A 51 1.45 8.45 -4.21
CA ASN A 51 1.16 9.80 -3.75
C ASN A 51 -0.22 9.91 -3.08
N THR A 52 -0.96 8.80 -3.04
CA THR A 52 -2.30 8.74 -2.44
C THR A 52 -2.24 7.92 -1.15
N ASP A 53 -2.53 8.55 0.00
CA ASP A 53 -2.41 7.94 1.33
C ASP A 53 -3.75 7.51 1.94
N THR A 54 -4.88 7.81 1.29
CA THR A 54 -6.21 7.63 1.90
C THR A 54 -7.30 7.45 0.86
N LEU A 55 -8.36 6.75 1.22
CA LEU A 55 -9.58 6.61 0.42
C LEU A 55 -10.55 7.79 0.57
N ALA A 56 -10.13 8.90 1.21
CA ALA A 56 -11.01 10.05 1.47
C ALA A 56 -11.58 10.70 0.20
N SER A 57 -10.88 10.62 -0.93
CA SER A 57 -11.32 11.14 -2.23
C SER A 57 -12.63 10.48 -2.72
N PHE A 58 -12.93 9.27 -2.25
CA PHE A 58 -14.12 8.52 -2.67
C PHE A 58 -15.38 8.85 -1.85
N ARG A 59 -15.26 9.56 -0.71
CA ARG A 59 -16.43 9.95 0.11
C ARG A 59 -17.43 10.84 -0.61
N GLY A 60 -16.94 11.71 -1.50
CA GLY A 60 -17.79 12.68 -2.22
C GLY A 60 -18.45 12.12 -3.48
N THR A 61 -17.94 11.02 -4.04
CA THR A 61 -18.42 10.48 -5.31
C THR A 61 -18.53 8.97 -5.21
N LYS A 62 -19.77 8.48 -5.09
CA LYS A 62 -20.03 7.05 -4.99
C LYS A 62 -20.00 6.32 -6.34
N HIS A 63 -20.29 7.02 -7.46
CA HIS A 63 -20.42 6.39 -8.78
C HIS A 63 -19.20 6.72 -9.65
N HIS A 64 -18.53 5.67 -10.11
CA HIS A 64 -17.39 5.76 -11.02
C HIS A 64 -17.70 5.00 -12.30
N LYS A 65 -18.08 5.73 -13.36
CA LYS A 65 -18.53 5.15 -14.63
C LYS A 65 -17.59 5.52 -15.77
N ALA A 66 -17.22 4.52 -16.59
CA ALA A 66 -16.55 4.74 -17.86
C ALA A 66 -17.57 5.25 -18.91
N LYS A 67 -17.06 5.92 -19.95
CA LYS A 67 -17.93 6.44 -21.01
C LYS A 67 -18.46 5.34 -21.93
N ASN A 68 -19.66 5.54 -22.44
CA ASN A 68 -20.25 4.65 -23.43
C ASN A 68 -19.54 4.80 -24.78
N GLY A 69 -19.53 3.76 -25.58
CA GLY A 69 -19.10 3.80 -26.97
C GLY A 69 -20.06 4.66 -27.81
N ALA A 70 -19.49 5.35 -28.78
CA ALA A 70 -20.26 6.14 -29.73
C ALA A 70 -21.03 5.25 -30.70
N PRO A 71 -22.20 5.66 -31.23
CA PRO A 71 -22.89 4.93 -32.27
C PRO A 71 -22.06 4.89 -33.56
N GLY A 72 -22.28 3.86 -34.37
CA GLY A 72 -21.73 3.77 -35.73
C GLY A 72 -22.21 4.90 -36.60
N GLY A 73 -21.42 5.24 -37.62
CA GLY A 73 -21.72 6.26 -38.61
C GLY A 73 -22.05 5.68 -39.98
N THR A 74 -22.37 6.58 -40.92
CA THR A 74 -22.53 6.24 -42.32
C THR A 74 -21.17 5.95 -42.99
N ARG A 75 -21.18 5.36 -44.19
CA ARG A 75 -19.96 5.06 -44.97
C ARG A 75 -18.99 4.15 -44.24
N ASN A 76 -19.50 3.16 -43.54
CA ASN A 76 -18.73 2.20 -42.75
C ASN A 76 -17.88 2.83 -41.64
N CYS A 77 -18.22 4.05 -41.19
CA CYS A 77 -17.51 4.68 -40.10
C CYS A 77 -17.86 4.04 -38.76
N ALA A 78 -16.86 3.43 -38.11
CA ALA A 78 -17.05 2.89 -36.76
C ALA A 78 -17.16 4.01 -35.72
N GLY A 79 -18.00 3.79 -34.71
CA GLY A 79 -18.09 4.65 -33.53
C GLY A 79 -16.79 4.65 -32.71
N LYS A 80 -16.45 5.75 -32.07
CA LYS A 80 -15.29 5.82 -31.17
C LYS A 80 -15.52 4.98 -29.92
N LYS A 81 -14.47 4.28 -29.45
CA LYS A 81 -14.46 3.63 -28.13
C LYS A 81 -14.73 4.68 -27.03
N GLY A 82 -15.53 4.31 -26.02
CA GLY A 82 -15.71 5.13 -24.83
C GLY A 82 -14.40 5.30 -24.05
N GLU A 83 -14.22 6.43 -23.40
CA GLU A 83 -13.06 6.64 -22.53
C GLU A 83 -13.13 5.71 -21.33
N ASP A 84 -11.98 5.11 -21.02
CA ASP A 84 -11.80 4.26 -19.86
C ASP A 84 -11.88 5.09 -18.57
N LYS A 85 -12.33 4.49 -17.48
CA LYS A 85 -12.32 5.08 -16.15
C LYS A 85 -11.18 4.50 -15.33
N ILE A 86 -10.24 5.36 -14.93
CA ILE A 86 -9.17 5.01 -14.02
C ILE A 86 -9.58 5.44 -12.61
N ILE A 87 -9.49 4.52 -11.67
CA ILE A 87 -9.76 4.72 -10.25
C ILE A 87 -8.41 4.59 -9.54
N VAL A 88 -7.87 5.73 -9.09
CA VAL A 88 -6.58 5.80 -8.42
C VAL A 88 -6.77 5.49 -6.95
N VAL A 89 -6.00 4.51 -6.46
CA VAL A 89 -6.05 4.03 -5.08
C VAL A 89 -4.65 3.99 -4.46
N PRO A 90 -4.52 4.13 -3.13
CA PRO A 90 -3.25 3.95 -2.45
C PRO A 90 -2.79 2.48 -2.50
N PRO A 91 -1.47 2.22 -2.36
CA PRO A 91 -0.94 0.87 -2.25
C PRO A 91 -1.52 0.16 -1.02
N GLY A 92 -1.75 -1.15 -1.13
CA GLY A 92 -2.39 -1.95 -0.09
C GLY A 92 -3.91 -1.82 -0.03
N THR A 93 -4.54 -1.26 -1.07
CA THR A 93 -6.00 -1.24 -1.19
C THR A 93 -6.52 -2.62 -1.59
N GLN A 94 -7.42 -3.15 -0.78
CA GLN A 94 -8.18 -4.36 -1.11
C GLN A 94 -9.56 -4.00 -1.63
N VAL A 95 -10.00 -4.70 -2.66
CA VAL A 95 -11.31 -4.52 -3.29
C VAL A 95 -12.15 -5.76 -3.02
N PHE A 96 -13.28 -5.58 -2.37
CA PHE A 96 -14.24 -6.64 -2.06
C PHE A 96 -15.50 -6.50 -2.90
N VAL A 97 -16.07 -7.64 -3.29
CA VAL A 97 -17.42 -7.75 -3.86
C VAL A 97 -18.28 -8.54 -2.87
N GLY A 98 -19.19 -7.86 -2.17
CA GLY A 98 -19.78 -8.41 -0.95
C GLY A 98 -18.70 -8.65 0.12
N ASP A 99 -18.57 -9.89 0.61
CA ASP A 99 -17.56 -10.29 1.57
C ASP A 99 -16.35 -11.02 0.95
N GLU A 100 -16.34 -11.21 -0.37
CA GLU A 100 -15.27 -11.89 -1.09
C GLU A 100 -14.19 -10.89 -1.54
N LEU A 101 -12.91 -11.20 -1.23
CA LEU A 101 -11.77 -10.45 -1.73
C LEU A 101 -11.63 -10.68 -3.23
N TRP A 102 -11.79 -9.62 -4.01
CA TRP A 102 -11.71 -9.67 -5.47
C TRP A 102 -10.33 -9.27 -6.00
N LEU A 103 -9.75 -8.17 -5.47
CA LEU A 103 -8.41 -7.68 -5.86
C LEU A 103 -7.63 -7.26 -4.61
N ASP A 104 -6.30 -7.49 -4.62
CA ASP A 104 -5.35 -6.97 -3.62
C ASP A 104 -4.31 -6.13 -4.37
N LEU A 105 -4.36 -4.81 -4.23
CA LEU A 105 -3.60 -3.83 -5.02
C LEU A 105 -2.41 -3.33 -4.19
N VAL A 106 -1.26 -3.96 -4.35
CA VAL A 106 -0.06 -3.71 -3.53
C VAL A 106 1.04 -3.02 -4.32
N GLU A 107 1.28 -3.46 -5.57
CA GLU A 107 2.44 -3.01 -6.34
C GLU A 107 2.27 -1.58 -6.86
N PRO A 108 3.27 -0.69 -6.63
CA PRO A 108 3.25 0.67 -7.15
C PRO A 108 3.12 0.74 -8.67
N LYS A 109 2.26 1.63 -9.16
CA LYS A 109 1.96 1.81 -10.60
C LYS A 109 1.31 0.60 -11.26
N GLU A 110 0.89 -0.40 -10.49
CA GLU A 110 0.09 -1.50 -11.01
C GLU A 110 -1.24 -0.98 -11.54
N ARG A 111 -1.61 -1.43 -12.74
CA ARG A 111 -2.89 -1.11 -13.35
C ARG A 111 -3.65 -2.38 -13.66
N VAL A 112 -4.76 -2.60 -12.95
CA VAL A 112 -5.57 -3.81 -13.06
C VAL A 112 -6.90 -3.52 -13.73
N LEU A 113 -7.26 -4.32 -14.73
CA LEU A 113 -8.58 -4.27 -15.37
C LEU A 113 -9.64 -4.84 -14.40
N ALA A 114 -10.54 -3.98 -13.97
CA ALA A 114 -11.65 -4.36 -13.09
C ALA A 114 -12.90 -4.78 -13.88
N LEU A 115 -13.37 -3.92 -14.79
CA LEU A 115 -14.56 -4.20 -15.59
C LEU A 115 -14.29 -3.91 -17.06
N LYS A 116 -14.64 -4.86 -17.93
CA LYS A 116 -14.57 -4.67 -19.38
C LYS A 116 -15.79 -3.97 -19.90
N GLY A 117 -15.62 -3.03 -20.82
CA GLY A 117 -16.70 -2.37 -21.53
C GLY A 117 -17.53 -3.29 -22.40
N GLY A 118 -18.80 -2.93 -22.60
CA GLY A 118 -19.67 -3.64 -23.53
C GLY A 118 -19.19 -3.49 -24.97
N LYS A 119 -19.26 -4.56 -25.75
CA LYS A 119 -18.90 -4.51 -27.18
C LYS A 119 -19.89 -3.66 -27.97
N GLY A 120 -19.38 -2.91 -28.95
CA GLY A 120 -20.18 -2.21 -29.94
C GLY A 120 -21.04 -3.13 -30.77
N GLY A 121 -22.21 -2.66 -31.16
CA GLY A 121 -23.10 -3.39 -32.06
C GLY A 121 -22.65 -3.32 -33.52
N LEU A 122 -22.87 -4.37 -34.27
CA LEU A 122 -22.54 -4.43 -35.69
C LEU A 122 -23.49 -3.59 -36.53
N GLY A 123 -22.98 -2.85 -37.49
CA GLY A 123 -23.73 -2.08 -38.48
C GLY A 123 -24.43 -2.98 -39.52
N ASN A 124 -25.39 -2.43 -40.25
CA ASN A 124 -26.12 -3.19 -41.24
C ASN A 124 -25.26 -3.73 -42.38
N ALA A 125 -24.09 -3.17 -42.61
CA ALA A 125 -23.16 -3.67 -43.62
C ALA A 125 -22.70 -5.11 -43.38
N HIS A 126 -22.57 -5.53 -42.09
CA HIS A 126 -22.21 -6.90 -41.70
C HIS A 126 -23.30 -7.95 -42.00
N PHE A 127 -24.55 -7.55 -42.11
CA PHE A 127 -25.69 -8.44 -42.31
C PHE A 127 -26.09 -8.62 -43.76
N LYS A 128 -25.28 -8.07 -44.68
CA LYS A 128 -25.47 -8.28 -46.11
C LYS A 128 -25.17 -9.72 -46.50
N SER A 129 -26.08 -10.36 -47.21
CA SER A 129 -25.94 -11.71 -47.73
C SER A 129 -26.50 -11.81 -49.15
N ALA A 130 -26.31 -12.97 -49.82
CA ALA A 130 -26.83 -13.20 -51.15
C ALA A 130 -28.36 -13.10 -51.21
N THR A 131 -29.02 -13.55 -50.14
CA THR A 131 -30.47 -13.52 -50.04
C THR A 131 -31.02 -12.22 -49.44
N LYS A 132 -30.21 -11.49 -48.68
CA LYS A 132 -30.59 -10.24 -47.98
C LYS A 132 -29.61 -9.11 -48.31
N GLN A 133 -29.79 -8.53 -49.49
CA GLN A 133 -28.87 -7.51 -49.99
C GLN A 133 -28.99 -6.12 -49.34
N GLN A 134 -30.15 -5.83 -48.74
CA GLN A 134 -30.45 -4.56 -48.07
C GLN A 134 -31.00 -4.80 -46.63
N PRO A 135 -30.14 -5.20 -45.67
CA PRO A 135 -30.57 -5.34 -44.30
C PRO A 135 -30.93 -3.97 -43.68
N THR A 136 -32.12 -3.87 -43.11
CA THR A 136 -32.68 -2.64 -42.49
C THR A 136 -32.56 -2.66 -40.97
N TYR A 137 -31.67 -3.49 -40.43
CA TYR A 137 -31.42 -3.62 -39.00
C TYR A 137 -29.89 -3.59 -38.71
N ALA A 138 -29.56 -3.17 -37.53
CA ALA A 138 -28.19 -3.20 -36.97
C ALA A 138 -28.30 -3.78 -35.55
N GLN A 139 -27.18 -4.21 -35.01
CA GLN A 139 -27.11 -4.76 -33.69
C GLN A 139 -27.00 -3.63 -32.64
N LYS A 140 -27.69 -3.78 -31.52
CA LYS A 140 -27.50 -2.92 -30.34
C LYS A 140 -26.15 -3.28 -29.73
N GLY A 141 -25.44 -2.26 -29.19
CA GLY A 141 -24.27 -2.51 -28.35
C GLY A 141 -24.63 -3.29 -27.09
N LEU A 142 -23.68 -4.07 -26.60
CA LEU A 142 -23.84 -4.80 -25.34
C LEU A 142 -23.82 -3.85 -24.16
N GLU A 143 -24.58 -4.19 -23.11
CA GLU A 143 -24.58 -3.44 -21.86
C GLU A 143 -23.20 -3.51 -21.20
N GLY A 144 -22.83 -2.48 -20.46
CA GLY A 144 -21.70 -2.50 -19.54
C GLY A 144 -22.04 -3.30 -18.28
N VAL A 145 -21.02 -3.59 -17.50
CA VAL A 145 -21.14 -4.29 -16.22
C VAL A 145 -21.07 -3.27 -15.10
N GLU A 146 -21.94 -3.39 -14.11
CA GLU A 146 -21.95 -2.58 -12.90
C GLU A 146 -21.74 -3.47 -11.68
N LYS A 147 -20.90 -3.01 -10.73
CA LYS A 147 -20.65 -3.69 -9.46
C LYS A 147 -20.57 -2.70 -8.32
N CYS A 148 -21.16 -3.05 -7.19
CA CYS A 148 -20.88 -2.40 -5.92
C CYS A 148 -19.64 -3.07 -5.31
N VAL A 149 -18.63 -2.27 -4.98
CA VAL A 149 -17.37 -2.75 -4.39
C VAL A 149 -17.07 -1.97 -3.13
N ARG A 150 -16.54 -2.66 -2.14
CA ARG A 150 -16.00 -2.08 -0.93
C ARG A 150 -14.48 -2.02 -1.07
N LEU A 151 -13.93 -0.82 -1.00
CA LEU A 151 -12.49 -0.59 -0.91
C LEU A 151 -12.10 -0.57 0.55
N GLU A 152 -11.11 -1.34 0.93
CA GLU A 152 -10.51 -1.33 2.26
C GLU A 152 -9.02 -1.06 2.12
N LEU A 153 -8.55 0.01 2.75
CA LEU A 153 -7.14 0.31 2.82
C LEU A 153 -6.54 -0.46 3.99
N LYS A 154 -5.80 -1.52 3.70
CA LYS A 154 -4.95 -2.14 4.71
C LYS A 154 -3.70 -1.29 4.83
N LEU A 155 -3.61 -0.51 5.91
CA LEU A 155 -2.40 0.21 6.25
C LEU A 155 -1.27 -0.79 6.45
N ILE A 156 -0.40 -0.81 5.48
CA ILE A 156 0.85 -1.56 5.54
C ILE A 156 1.87 -0.52 6.01
N ALA A 157 2.21 -0.53 7.29
CA ALA A 157 3.44 0.12 7.70
C ALA A 157 4.59 -0.74 7.19
N ASP A 158 5.56 -0.14 6.54
CA ASP A 158 6.77 -0.84 6.12
C ASP A 158 7.57 -1.26 7.35
N ILE A 159 7.57 -0.42 8.40
CA ILE A 159 8.31 -0.62 9.63
C ILE A 159 7.38 -0.55 10.84
N GLY A 160 7.41 -1.59 11.66
CA GLY A 160 6.69 -1.65 12.94
C GLY A 160 7.62 -1.35 14.11
N LEU A 161 7.28 -0.35 14.95
CA LEU A 161 8.00 -0.10 16.20
C LEU A 161 7.44 -0.93 17.33
N VAL A 162 8.30 -1.67 17.99
CA VAL A 162 8.00 -2.53 19.15
C VAL A 162 8.81 -2.04 20.36
N GLY A 163 8.17 -1.80 21.48
CA GLY A 163 8.87 -1.32 22.68
C GLY A 163 7.94 -1.08 23.85
N PHE A 164 8.50 -0.99 25.03
CA PHE A 164 7.74 -0.72 26.26
C PHE A 164 7.03 0.64 26.20
N PRO A 165 5.98 0.88 27.00
CA PRO A 165 5.46 2.20 27.24
C PRO A 165 6.60 3.16 27.64
N ASN A 166 6.55 4.40 27.15
CA ASN A 166 7.56 5.44 27.41
C ASN A 166 8.98 5.15 26.90
N ALA A 167 9.22 4.10 26.11
CA ALA A 167 10.50 3.87 25.44
C ALA A 167 10.85 4.93 24.38
N GLY A 168 9.89 5.83 24.05
CA GLY A 168 10.08 6.95 23.12
C GLY A 168 9.67 6.66 21.68
N LYS A 169 8.87 5.61 21.41
CA LYS A 169 8.38 5.24 20.08
C LYS A 169 7.65 6.39 19.36
N SER A 170 6.65 6.96 20.02
CA SER A 170 5.85 8.06 19.45
C SER A 170 6.69 9.33 19.25
N THR A 171 7.65 9.61 20.15
CA THR A 171 8.61 10.70 19.99
C THR A 171 9.49 10.45 18.78
N LEU A 172 10.01 9.23 18.62
CA LEU A 172 10.83 8.85 17.47
C LEU A 172 10.09 9.07 16.16
N ILE A 173 8.84 8.57 16.05
CA ILE A 173 8.00 8.80 14.87
C ILE A 173 7.86 10.31 14.60
N SER A 174 7.57 11.10 15.63
CA SER A 174 7.39 12.56 15.48
C SER A 174 8.66 13.27 15.02
N THR A 175 9.83 12.79 15.45
CA THR A 175 11.14 13.41 15.13
C THR A 175 11.56 13.08 13.69
N ILE A 176 11.34 11.86 13.23
CA ILE A 176 11.80 11.43 11.89
C ILE A 176 10.75 11.61 10.80
N SER A 177 9.49 11.82 11.15
CA SER A 177 8.39 12.04 10.21
C SER A 177 8.40 13.48 9.67
N ASN A 178 8.21 13.65 8.37
CA ASN A 178 8.17 14.98 7.73
C ASN A 178 6.83 15.69 7.91
N ALA A 179 5.79 14.97 8.30
CA ALA A 179 4.47 15.51 8.63
C ALA A 179 4.12 15.17 10.09
N LYS A 180 3.28 15.99 10.73
CA LYS A 180 2.74 15.62 12.05
C LYS A 180 2.17 14.22 11.98
N PRO A 181 2.56 13.31 12.90
CA PRO A 181 2.04 11.95 12.92
C PRO A 181 0.52 11.96 12.83
N LYS A 182 -0.03 11.25 11.88
CA LYS A 182 -1.49 11.14 11.76
C LYS A 182 -1.96 10.14 12.81
N ILE A 183 -2.74 10.61 13.74
CA ILE A 183 -3.48 9.76 14.67
C ILE A 183 -4.61 9.13 13.86
N ALA A 184 -4.53 7.86 13.57
CA ALA A 184 -5.58 7.15 12.85
C ALA A 184 -6.53 6.50 13.86
N ASN A 185 -7.74 7.05 13.98
CA ASN A 185 -8.80 6.44 14.78
C ASN A 185 -9.41 5.29 13.98
N TYR A 186 -9.04 4.07 14.32
CA TYR A 186 -9.66 2.87 13.79
C TYR A 186 -10.82 2.45 14.68
N GLU A 187 -12.01 2.24 14.12
CA GLU A 187 -13.21 1.84 14.86
C GLU A 187 -13.05 0.49 15.58
N PHE A 188 -12.05 -0.29 15.18
CA PHE A 188 -11.75 -1.62 15.74
C PHE A 188 -10.52 -1.65 16.66
N THR A 189 -9.92 -0.50 17.02
CA THR A 189 -8.80 -0.41 17.96
C THR A 189 -9.21 0.37 19.20
N THR A 190 -8.99 -0.21 20.38
CA THR A 190 -9.10 0.52 21.67
C THR A 190 -7.89 1.43 21.91
N LEU A 191 -6.78 1.17 21.22
CA LEU A 191 -5.55 1.95 21.23
C LEU A 191 -5.29 2.50 19.83
N VAL A 192 -5.07 3.79 19.73
CA VAL A 192 -4.86 4.50 18.46
C VAL A 192 -3.39 4.38 18.06
N PRO A 193 -3.06 3.74 16.93
CA PRO A 193 -1.68 3.67 16.47
C PRO A 193 -1.21 5.03 15.95
N ASN A 194 0.04 5.38 16.27
CA ASN A 194 0.71 6.53 15.69
C ASN A 194 1.39 6.10 14.38
N LEU A 195 1.03 6.77 13.30
CA LEU A 195 1.60 6.54 11.99
C LEU A 195 2.46 7.75 11.58
N GLY A 196 3.65 7.50 11.03
CA GLY A 196 4.52 8.54 10.50
C GLY A 196 4.99 8.19 9.09
N VAL A 197 4.82 9.12 8.16
CA VAL A 197 5.43 9.04 6.83
C VAL A 197 6.82 9.62 6.93
N VAL A 198 7.83 8.81 6.65
CA VAL A 198 9.24 9.20 6.65
C VAL A 198 9.70 9.35 5.22
N SER A 199 10.02 10.57 4.80
CA SER A 199 10.65 10.82 3.52
C SER A 199 12.16 10.86 3.71
N VAL A 200 12.88 10.11 2.89
CA VAL A 200 14.34 10.07 2.89
C VAL A 200 14.88 11.06 1.87
N ASP A 201 14.29 11.06 0.67
CA ASP A 201 14.53 11.99 -0.42
C ASP A 201 13.23 12.35 -1.15
N GLU A 202 13.32 13.09 -2.29
CA GLU A 202 12.13 13.52 -3.07
C GLU A 202 11.32 12.35 -3.66
N LYS A 203 11.89 11.16 -3.77
CA LYS A 203 11.29 9.99 -4.45
C LYS A 203 11.15 8.77 -3.56
N SER A 204 11.84 8.72 -2.44
CA SER A 204 11.87 7.57 -1.55
C SER A 204 11.43 7.92 -0.13
N GLY A 205 10.62 7.06 0.42
CA GLY A 205 10.10 7.15 1.77
C GLY A 205 9.45 5.83 2.17
N PHE A 206 9.06 5.74 3.42
CA PHE A 206 8.40 4.57 3.98
C PHE A 206 7.42 4.98 5.08
N LEU A 207 6.48 4.09 5.38
CA LEU A 207 5.52 4.27 6.45
C LEU A 207 5.97 3.53 7.70
N MET A 208 5.98 4.24 8.84
CA MET A 208 6.32 3.70 10.15
C MET A 208 5.09 3.72 11.06
N ALA A 209 4.87 2.63 11.80
CA ALA A 209 3.78 2.52 12.75
C ALA A 209 4.29 2.17 14.15
N ASP A 210 3.74 2.83 15.18
CA ASP A 210 3.83 2.36 16.56
C ASP A 210 2.88 1.17 16.73
N ILE A 211 3.38 0.07 17.29
CA ILE A 211 2.58 -1.11 17.62
C ILE A 211 2.19 -1.02 19.11
N PRO A 212 1.06 -0.37 19.44
CA PRO A 212 0.65 -0.23 20.83
C PRO A 212 0.16 -1.57 21.39
N GLY A 213 0.28 -1.74 22.69
CA GLY A 213 -0.42 -2.82 23.43
C GLY A 213 0.14 -4.23 23.29
N ILE A 214 1.35 -4.41 22.78
CA ILE A 214 2.00 -5.73 22.82
C ILE A 214 2.35 -6.14 24.27
N ILE A 215 2.55 -5.19 25.19
CA ILE A 215 3.20 -5.41 26.47
C ILE A 215 2.27 -5.54 27.67
N GLU A 216 1.02 -5.10 27.60
CA GLU A 216 0.08 -5.15 28.73
C GLU A 216 -1.21 -5.90 28.37
N GLY A 217 -1.20 -7.23 28.54
CA GLY A 217 -2.41 -8.05 28.46
C GLY A 217 -2.95 -8.31 27.06
N ALA A 218 -2.15 -8.14 26.01
CA ALA A 218 -2.55 -8.47 24.65
C ALA A 218 -2.92 -9.95 24.47
N SER A 219 -2.28 -10.84 25.22
CA SER A 219 -2.60 -12.28 25.27
C SER A 219 -3.95 -12.59 25.95
N GLU A 220 -4.50 -11.66 26.74
CA GLU A 220 -5.78 -11.81 27.44
C GLU A 220 -6.99 -11.27 26.68
N GLY A 221 -6.83 -10.88 25.43
CA GLY A 221 -7.95 -10.46 24.56
C GLY A 221 -8.52 -9.07 24.83
N LYS A 222 -7.89 -8.25 25.66
CA LYS A 222 -8.44 -6.95 26.10
C LYS A 222 -7.95 -5.71 25.33
N GLY A 223 -7.14 -5.84 24.25
CA GLY A 223 -6.50 -4.62 23.72
C GLY A 223 -6.58 -4.36 22.24
N LEU A 224 -6.31 -5.30 21.39
CA LEU A 224 -6.19 -5.08 19.95
C LEU A 224 -7.12 -6.01 19.17
N GLY A 225 -8.00 -5.46 18.38
CA GLY A 225 -8.89 -6.25 17.54
C GLY A 225 -8.09 -7.14 16.55
N ILE A 226 -8.62 -8.33 16.23
CA ILE A 226 -8.02 -9.29 15.28
C ILE A 226 -7.68 -8.63 13.93
N SER A 227 -8.46 -7.62 13.54
CA SER A 227 -8.23 -6.84 12.32
C SER A 227 -6.93 -6.05 12.36
N PHE A 228 -6.60 -5.41 13.49
CA PHE A 228 -5.36 -4.66 13.65
C PHE A 228 -4.12 -5.57 13.64
N LEU A 229 -4.24 -6.78 14.19
CA LEU A 229 -3.19 -7.81 14.13
C LEU A 229 -2.79 -8.14 12.70
N LYS A 230 -3.78 -8.38 11.84
CA LYS A 230 -3.55 -8.66 10.42
C LYS A 230 -2.87 -7.51 9.69
N HIS A 231 -3.06 -6.26 10.15
CA HIS A 231 -2.41 -5.09 9.57
C HIS A 231 -0.94 -5.01 9.96
N ILE A 232 -0.61 -5.28 11.22
CA ILE A 232 0.77 -5.28 11.71
C ILE A 232 1.56 -6.45 11.11
N GLU A 233 0.95 -7.60 10.91
CA GLU A 233 1.59 -8.76 10.28
C GLU A 233 2.10 -8.49 8.85
N ARG A 234 1.70 -7.38 8.23
CA ARG A 234 2.17 -6.96 6.91
C ARG A 234 3.40 -6.05 6.94
N THR A 235 3.87 -5.61 8.12
CA THR A 235 5.12 -4.85 8.20
C THR A 235 6.28 -5.70 7.66
N LYS A 236 7.19 -5.05 6.93
CA LYS A 236 8.35 -5.74 6.34
C LYS A 236 9.45 -5.97 7.36
N VAL A 237 9.72 -4.94 8.20
CA VAL A 237 10.80 -4.93 9.20
C VAL A 237 10.23 -4.48 10.53
N LEU A 238 10.72 -5.06 11.63
CA LEU A 238 10.42 -4.61 12.99
C LEU A 238 11.62 -3.84 13.56
N ALA A 239 11.37 -2.75 14.29
CA ALA A 239 12.38 -2.04 15.04
C ALA A 239 12.03 -2.06 16.54
N PHE A 240 12.85 -2.77 17.32
CA PHE A 240 12.74 -2.80 18.78
C PHE A 240 13.31 -1.53 19.37
N VAL A 241 12.48 -0.73 20.05
CA VAL A 241 12.92 0.50 20.74
C VAL A 241 13.08 0.18 22.22
N LEU A 242 14.33 0.12 22.65
CA LEU A 242 14.71 -0.17 24.02
C LEU A 242 15.13 1.14 24.73
N ASP A 243 14.69 1.32 25.95
CA ASP A 243 15.03 2.47 26.77
C ASP A 243 16.37 2.21 27.48
N ALA A 244 17.44 2.84 26.99
CA ALA A 244 18.78 2.70 27.56
C ALA A 244 18.92 3.34 28.94
N SER A 245 18.07 4.31 29.28
CA SER A 245 18.10 5.04 30.56
C SER A 245 17.40 4.30 31.71
N ARG A 246 16.75 3.20 31.41
CA ARG A 246 15.90 2.49 32.38
C ARG A 246 16.73 1.63 33.34
N LEU A 247 16.73 1.99 34.63
CA LEU A 247 17.54 1.33 35.66
C LEU A 247 16.89 0.05 36.24
N ASP A 248 15.56 -0.01 36.26
CA ASP A 248 14.81 -1.16 36.83
C ASP A 248 14.78 -2.37 35.87
N LEU A 249 14.99 -2.15 34.58
CA LEU A 249 14.92 -3.20 33.57
C LEU A 249 15.97 -2.97 32.48
N GLY A 250 17.10 -3.67 32.57
CA GLY A 250 18.20 -3.55 31.62
C GLY A 250 17.78 -3.92 30.17
N ILE A 251 18.50 -3.41 29.17
CA ILE A 251 18.15 -3.57 27.75
C ILE A 251 18.03 -5.03 27.30
N LYS A 252 18.85 -5.95 27.83
CA LYS A 252 18.75 -7.39 27.51
C LYS A 252 17.43 -7.98 27.97
N GLU A 253 16.98 -7.61 29.15
CA GLU A 253 15.72 -8.09 29.72
C GLU A 253 14.52 -7.46 29.01
N GLN A 254 14.60 -6.16 28.66
CA GLN A 254 13.59 -5.51 27.83
C GLN A 254 13.42 -6.26 26.51
N TYR A 255 14.52 -6.54 25.81
CA TYR A 255 14.50 -7.28 24.54
C TYR A 255 13.88 -8.68 24.68
N LYS A 256 14.32 -9.45 25.68
CA LYS A 256 13.77 -10.80 25.93
C LYS A 256 12.26 -10.79 26.15
N ARG A 257 11.78 -9.87 26.99
CA ARG A 257 10.33 -9.76 27.25
C ARG A 257 9.55 -9.36 26.01
N LEU A 258 10.05 -8.38 25.24
CA LEU A 258 9.42 -7.97 24.00
C LEU A 258 9.37 -9.10 22.97
N ARG A 259 10.43 -9.86 22.81
CA ARG A 259 10.47 -11.03 21.92
C ARG A 259 9.47 -12.10 22.34
N LEU A 260 9.43 -12.43 23.63
CA LEU A 260 8.50 -13.41 24.18
C LEU A 260 7.04 -13.00 23.99
N GLU A 261 6.71 -11.72 24.24
CA GLU A 261 5.38 -11.18 24.01
C GLU A 261 5.01 -11.21 22.52
N LEU A 262 5.93 -10.84 21.65
CA LEU A 262 5.74 -10.86 20.21
C LEU A 262 5.50 -12.29 19.67
N GLU A 263 6.23 -13.28 20.19
CA GLU A 263 6.05 -14.69 19.85
C GLU A 263 4.68 -15.23 20.28
N LYS A 264 4.23 -14.84 21.48
CA LYS A 264 2.89 -15.20 21.97
C LYS A 264 1.79 -14.55 21.16
N PHE A 265 2.05 -13.33 20.68
CA PHE A 265 1.09 -12.51 19.97
C PHE A 265 0.92 -12.97 18.52
N SER A 266 2.01 -13.13 17.77
CA SER A 266 2.02 -13.63 16.40
C SER A 266 3.38 -14.24 16.05
N PRO A 267 3.45 -15.57 15.83
CA PRO A 267 4.65 -16.22 15.35
C PRO A 267 5.14 -15.67 14.00
N ALA A 268 4.22 -15.19 13.15
CA ALA A 268 4.57 -14.58 11.87
C ALA A 268 5.36 -13.27 12.04
N LEU A 269 4.99 -12.43 13.02
CA LEU A 269 5.74 -11.22 13.37
C LEU A 269 7.09 -11.53 14.00
N ALA A 270 7.13 -12.53 14.87
CA ALA A 270 8.37 -12.92 15.57
C ALA A 270 9.48 -13.39 14.61
N ASN A 271 9.11 -13.90 13.44
CA ASN A 271 10.06 -14.37 12.42
C ASN A 271 10.47 -13.31 11.39
N LYS A 272 9.98 -12.06 11.52
CA LYS A 272 10.36 -10.99 10.59
C LYS A 272 11.77 -10.47 10.81
N PRO A 273 12.42 -9.93 9.77
CA PRO A 273 13.65 -9.17 9.90
C PRO A 273 13.48 -8.07 10.94
N PHE A 274 14.49 -7.85 11.76
CA PHE A 274 14.39 -6.87 12.82
C PHE A 274 15.68 -6.09 13.05
N GLY A 275 15.55 -4.87 13.58
CA GLY A 275 16.65 -4.07 14.12
C GLY A 275 16.37 -3.66 15.55
N VAL A 276 17.38 -3.16 16.23
CA VAL A 276 17.29 -2.71 17.62
C VAL A 276 17.79 -1.27 17.73
N LEU A 277 17.00 -0.44 18.38
CA LEU A 277 17.27 0.97 18.66
C LEU A 277 17.42 1.16 20.16
N LEU A 278 18.62 1.58 20.60
CA LEU A 278 18.91 1.92 21.99
C LEU A 278 18.59 3.41 22.17
N ASN A 279 17.36 3.71 22.52
CA ASN A 279 16.87 5.09 22.64
C ASN A 279 17.27 5.71 23.98
N LYS A 280 17.29 7.05 24.04
CA LYS A 280 17.69 7.89 25.17
C LYS A 280 19.18 7.74 25.52
N CYS A 281 20.01 7.49 24.51
CA CYS A 281 21.45 7.35 24.69
C CYS A 281 22.13 8.63 25.20
N ASP A 282 21.49 9.79 25.03
CA ASP A 282 21.94 11.11 25.46
C ASP A 282 22.00 11.28 27.00
N VAL A 283 21.30 10.45 27.75
CA VAL A 283 21.30 10.48 29.22
C VAL A 283 22.09 9.32 29.86
N VAL A 284 22.79 8.52 29.05
CA VAL A 284 23.55 7.35 29.49
C VAL A 284 25.04 7.59 29.25
N GLU A 285 25.85 7.62 30.33
CA GLU A 285 27.29 7.89 30.22
C GLU A 285 28.08 6.79 29.51
N ASN A 286 27.72 5.52 29.71
CA ASN A 286 28.43 4.34 29.20
C ASN A 286 27.69 3.61 28.10
N ILE A 287 27.11 4.34 27.15
CA ILE A 287 26.29 3.75 26.08
C ILE A 287 27.09 2.77 25.18
N ASP A 288 28.36 3.05 24.93
CA ASP A 288 29.22 2.17 24.13
C ASP A 288 29.49 0.83 24.79
N GLU A 289 29.71 0.81 26.11
CA GLU A 289 29.87 -0.43 26.87
C GLU A 289 28.60 -1.24 26.91
N MET A 290 27.44 -0.57 27.12
CA MET A 290 26.14 -1.17 27.10
C MET A 290 25.83 -1.77 25.70
N THR A 291 26.20 -1.08 24.63
CA THR A 291 26.02 -1.55 23.24
C THR A 291 26.89 -2.78 22.97
N LYS A 292 28.15 -2.77 23.40
CA LYS A 292 29.05 -3.95 23.28
C LYS A 292 28.46 -5.19 23.97
N ASP A 293 28.01 -5.00 25.21
CA ASP A 293 27.43 -6.06 26.02
C ASP A 293 26.12 -6.60 25.41
N PHE A 294 25.31 -5.72 24.79
CA PHE A 294 24.09 -6.12 24.10
C PHE A 294 24.36 -6.84 22.75
N CYS A 295 25.33 -6.33 21.97
CA CYS A 295 25.73 -7.00 20.73
C CYS A 295 26.32 -8.40 21.01
N ALA A 296 27.17 -8.53 22.04
CA ALA A 296 27.69 -9.83 22.49
C ALA A 296 26.55 -10.80 22.89
N PHE A 297 25.51 -10.28 23.54
CA PHE A 297 24.32 -11.08 23.88
C PHE A 297 23.58 -11.59 22.63
N LEU A 298 23.56 -10.83 21.54
CA LEU A 298 22.97 -11.23 20.26
C LEU A 298 23.94 -12.00 19.35
N ASN A 299 25.18 -12.29 19.79
CA ASN A 299 26.28 -12.86 19.00
C ASN A 299 26.63 -12.03 17.76
N LEU A 300 26.65 -10.72 17.91
CA LEU A 300 26.99 -9.75 16.85
C LEU A 300 28.34 -9.10 17.12
N GLU A 301 29.11 -8.88 16.04
CA GLU A 301 30.37 -8.13 16.12
C GLU A 301 30.12 -6.63 16.14
N VAL A 302 30.64 -5.96 17.17
CA VAL A 302 30.51 -4.51 17.32
C VAL A 302 31.48 -3.80 16.38
N GLN A 303 30.99 -2.74 15.73
CA GLN A 303 31.79 -1.88 14.87
C GLN A 303 31.55 -0.41 15.19
N LYS A 304 32.50 0.47 14.79
CA LYS A 304 32.24 1.89 14.74
C LYS A 304 31.26 2.19 13.61
N LEU A 305 30.25 2.98 13.91
CA LEU A 305 29.24 3.37 12.94
C LEU A 305 29.76 4.56 12.13
N GLU A 306 30.44 4.29 11.01
CA GLU A 306 30.98 5.32 10.10
C GLU A 306 30.12 5.48 8.83
N ALA A 307 29.13 4.60 8.64
CA ALA A 307 28.20 4.66 7.51
C ALA A 307 27.01 5.59 7.82
N PHE A 308 26.45 6.20 6.79
CA PHE A 308 25.24 7.02 6.87
C PHE A 308 25.33 8.27 7.75
N ASP A 309 26.53 8.85 7.94
CA ASP A 309 26.78 10.02 8.81
C ASP A 309 26.31 9.81 10.26
N LEU A 310 26.42 8.57 10.75
CA LEU A 310 26.16 8.26 12.15
C LEU A 310 27.21 8.88 13.05
N GLU A 311 26.77 9.43 14.19
CA GLU A 311 27.67 9.86 15.25
C GLU A 311 28.57 8.69 15.71
N PRO A 312 29.80 8.93 16.17
CA PRO A 312 30.83 7.93 16.39
C PRO A 312 30.57 7.02 17.60
N TYR A 313 29.36 6.50 17.70
CA TYR A 313 29.00 5.47 18.66
C TYR A 313 29.31 4.07 18.14
N LEU A 314 29.47 3.15 19.08
CA LEU A 314 29.56 1.74 18.74
C LEU A 314 28.16 1.19 18.45
N GLY A 315 28.10 0.28 17.49
CA GLY A 315 26.86 -0.36 17.11
C GLY A 315 27.08 -1.56 16.21
N PHE A 316 26.04 -1.97 15.54
CA PHE A 316 26.10 -3.04 14.56
C PHE A 316 25.25 -2.67 13.35
N LEU A 317 25.82 -2.85 12.16
CA LEU A 317 25.10 -2.83 10.88
C LEU A 317 25.38 -4.14 10.15
N HIS A 318 24.35 -4.87 9.78
CA HIS A 318 24.52 -6.07 8.99
C HIS A 318 25.20 -5.74 7.66
N PRO A 319 26.16 -6.55 7.16
CA PRO A 319 26.86 -6.28 5.89
C PRO A 319 25.93 -6.02 4.69
N HIS A 320 24.76 -6.63 4.67
CA HIS A 320 23.74 -6.37 3.64
C HIS A 320 23.29 -4.90 3.57
N LEU A 321 23.35 -4.15 4.68
CA LEU A 321 22.97 -2.73 4.71
C LEU A 321 24.09 -1.80 4.20
N THR A 322 25.34 -2.25 4.24
CA THR A 322 26.51 -1.43 3.89
C THR A 322 27.13 -1.80 2.54
N ASN A 323 26.96 -3.04 2.10
CA ASN A 323 27.54 -3.56 0.87
C ASN A 323 26.42 -4.08 -0.03
N ASP A 324 26.52 -3.83 -1.36
CA ASP A 324 25.58 -4.31 -2.37
C ASP A 324 25.68 -5.82 -2.67
N PHE A 325 26.21 -6.62 -1.73
CA PHE A 325 26.34 -8.07 -1.91
C PHE A 325 25.06 -8.82 -1.52
N GLU A 326 24.64 -9.71 -2.43
CA GLU A 326 23.46 -10.59 -2.36
C GLU A 326 23.51 -11.69 -1.27
N ASN A 327 23.95 -11.38 -0.06
CA ASN A 327 23.83 -12.33 1.04
C ASN A 327 22.52 -12.10 1.79
N ASN A 328 21.56 -12.94 1.50
CA ASN A 328 20.30 -13.01 2.22
C ASN A 328 20.58 -13.07 3.74
N PRO A 329 20.13 -12.08 4.53
CA PRO A 329 20.37 -12.10 5.97
C PRO A 329 19.75 -13.38 6.54
N ASN A 330 20.49 -14.08 7.42
CA ASN A 330 19.89 -15.14 8.22
C ASN A 330 18.68 -14.56 8.93
N GLU A 331 17.49 -15.10 8.69
CA GLU A 331 16.20 -14.58 9.17
C GLU A 331 16.12 -14.34 10.69
N LYS A 332 17.12 -14.76 11.44
CA LYS A 332 17.18 -14.70 12.92
C LYS A 332 18.20 -13.71 13.48
N SER A 333 19.02 -13.05 12.66
CA SER A 333 19.97 -12.06 13.13
C SER A 333 19.40 -10.63 13.05
N ALA A 334 19.82 -9.75 13.97
CA ALA A 334 19.44 -8.36 13.88
C ALA A 334 20.10 -7.70 12.66
N LEU A 335 19.33 -6.87 11.95
CA LEU A 335 19.82 -6.09 10.81
C LEU A 335 20.73 -4.93 11.30
N PHE A 336 20.39 -4.36 12.45
CA PHE A 336 21.16 -3.27 13.05
C PHE A 336 20.94 -3.20 14.57
N VAL A 337 21.94 -2.65 15.27
CA VAL A 337 21.84 -2.21 16.66
C VAL A 337 22.41 -0.79 16.71
N LEU A 338 21.55 0.21 16.96
CA LEU A 338 21.90 1.62 16.87
C LEU A 338 21.54 2.38 18.15
N PRO A 339 22.52 3.02 18.82
CA PRO A 339 22.22 4.03 19.82
C PRO A 339 21.64 5.29 19.17
N LEU A 340 20.58 5.83 19.75
CA LEU A 340 19.96 7.07 19.29
C LEU A 340 19.28 7.82 20.44
N SER A 341 18.97 9.09 20.22
CA SER A 341 18.04 9.84 21.04
C SER A 341 16.98 10.52 20.19
N ALA A 342 15.74 10.13 20.42
CA ALA A 342 14.60 10.73 19.73
C ALA A 342 14.36 12.19 20.14
N VAL A 343 14.76 12.58 21.36
CA VAL A 343 14.55 13.94 21.90
C VAL A 343 15.62 14.91 21.41
N SER A 344 16.91 14.53 21.49
CA SER A 344 18.02 15.35 21.01
C SER A 344 18.26 15.22 19.50
N ALA A 345 17.45 14.40 18.82
CA ALA A 345 17.57 14.08 17.39
C ALA A 345 18.91 13.40 17.00
N LEU A 346 19.63 12.85 17.97
CA LEU A 346 20.90 12.17 17.76
C LEU A 346 20.69 10.88 16.96
N ASN A 347 21.42 10.69 15.87
CA ASN A 347 21.35 9.56 14.94
C ASN A 347 19.98 9.35 14.26
N THR A 348 19.02 10.25 14.46
CA THR A 348 17.66 10.08 13.86
C THR A 348 17.68 10.35 12.37
N HIS A 349 18.55 11.25 11.88
CA HIS A 349 18.69 11.51 10.45
C HIS A 349 19.28 10.29 9.73
N ALA A 350 20.37 9.76 10.24
CA ALA A 350 21.02 8.56 9.70
C ALA A 350 20.11 7.33 9.75
N LEU A 351 19.29 7.21 10.80
CA LEU A 351 18.31 6.11 10.93
C LEU A 351 17.40 6.00 9.72
N LYS A 352 16.98 7.12 9.09
CA LYS A 352 16.10 7.08 7.90
C LYS A 352 16.73 6.28 6.76
N PHE A 353 18.03 6.45 6.53
CA PHE A 353 18.75 5.73 5.48
C PHE A 353 18.94 4.26 5.82
N VAL A 354 19.29 3.95 7.09
CA VAL A 354 19.42 2.57 7.56
C VAL A 354 18.11 1.82 7.39
N LEU A 355 16.99 2.42 7.79
CA LEU A 355 15.66 1.82 7.66
C LEU A 355 15.23 1.65 6.20
N LEU A 356 15.53 2.62 5.33
CA LEU A 356 15.25 2.50 3.89
C LEU A 356 16.02 1.35 3.26
N LYS A 357 17.31 1.19 3.62
CA LYS A 357 18.12 0.04 3.17
C LYS A 357 17.62 -1.28 3.71
N ALA A 358 17.14 -1.32 4.95
CA ALA A 358 16.56 -2.53 5.54
C ALA A 358 15.24 -2.98 4.87
N LEU A 359 14.62 -2.12 4.07
CA LEU A 359 13.39 -2.42 3.31
C LEU A 359 13.68 -2.93 1.88
N GLN A 360 14.89 -2.75 1.40
CA GLN A 360 15.37 -3.20 0.08
C GLN A 360 15.86 -4.65 0.12
#